data_dc60d19d846478aecf02e60c805e4eb9
#
_entry.id   dc60d19d846478aecf02e60c805e4eb9
#
_cell.length_a   1.000
_cell.length_b   1.000
_cell.length_c   1.000
_cell.angle_alpha   90.00
_cell.angle_beta   90.00
_cell.angle_gamma   90.00
#
_symmetry.space_group_name_H-M   'P 1'
#
loop_
_entity.id
_entity.type
_entity.pdbx_description
1 polymer ?
#
loop_
_entity_poly.entity_id
_entity_poly.type
_entity_poly.pdbx_seq_one_letter_code
_entity_poly.pdbx_strand_id
1 'polypeptide(L)'
;MSTKKKIAVLPGDGIGVEVTASAARVLTAACDAAGIELQLDEYSFGTDCYHANGTAFPDVTREGCLAADAVLLGAVGSANPVNHDELGLLDLRKALGLYANIRPITPFAELSGATPFRPEILDGVDFVIVRELAEGLYFGDHAGDDERATDECFYTRGAIERIARAAGAMARERGVKVTSVDKVNVLSTSKLWRATFTDVFASEFPDVELEHMLVDAMAMISIQRPASLGVVATSNMFGDILSDECSVLAGGLGMLPSGSFGAPGPSFYEPVHGSAPDIAGQGVANPIGAILSAAMLAEHSLGSIEVAQAIVNGVRGALASGLRTRDIAGGGGHVVGTEAFTQAVIEQLSAARA
;
A
#
# COMPACT_ATOMS: atom_id res chain seq x y z
N MET A 1 -28.10 -16.36 -3.22
CA MET A 1 -26.94 -17.22 -2.94
C MET A 1 -25.75 -16.31 -2.84
N SER A 2 -25.10 -16.21 -1.70
CA SER A 2 -23.84 -15.47 -1.57
C SER A 2 -22.83 -16.15 -2.50
N THR A 3 -22.32 -15.41 -3.49
CA THR A 3 -21.23 -15.93 -4.34
C THR A 3 -19.98 -15.93 -3.48
N LYS A 4 -19.34 -17.10 -3.37
CA LYS A 4 -18.06 -17.27 -2.70
C LYS A 4 -17.03 -16.34 -3.32
N LYS A 5 -16.35 -15.52 -2.52
CA LYS A 5 -15.34 -14.58 -2.98
C LYS A 5 -13.97 -15.26 -3.08
N LYS A 6 -13.32 -15.11 -4.22
CA LYS A 6 -12.01 -15.71 -4.49
C LYS A 6 -10.89 -14.69 -4.31
N ILE A 7 -9.90 -15.02 -3.49
CA ILE A 7 -8.71 -14.21 -3.28
C ILE A 7 -7.48 -15.03 -3.68
N ALA A 8 -6.70 -14.51 -4.61
CA ALA A 8 -5.37 -15.04 -4.89
C ALA A 8 -4.40 -14.54 -3.82
N VAL A 9 -3.78 -15.45 -3.10
CA VAL A 9 -2.82 -15.13 -2.04
C VAL A 9 -1.42 -15.42 -2.54
N LEU A 10 -0.56 -14.41 -2.51
CA LEU A 10 0.83 -14.48 -2.93
C LEU A 10 1.71 -14.19 -1.71
N PRO A 11 2.19 -15.20 -0.97
CA PRO A 11 3.05 -14.97 0.20
C PRO A 11 4.32 -14.18 -0.16
N GLY A 12 4.91 -14.47 -1.32
CA GLY A 12 6.15 -13.85 -1.77
C GLY A 12 7.36 -14.34 -1.00
N ASP A 13 8.24 -13.42 -0.64
CA ASP A 13 9.56 -13.69 -0.08
C ASP A 13 9.70 -13.19 1.36
N GLY A 14 10.68 -13.73 2.08
CA GLY A 14 11.07 -13.23 3.39
C GLY A 14 9.95 -13.18 4.41
N ILE A 15 9.75 -12.02 5.05
CA ILE A 15 8.67 -11.82 6.01
C ILE A 15 7.28 -11.85 5.35
N GLY A 16 7.20 -11.72 4.02
CA GLY A 16 5.95 -11.79 3.28
C GLY A 16 5.13 -13.04 3.63
N VAL A 17 5.78 -14.18 3.80
CA VAL A 17 5.13 -15.46 4.16
C VAL A 17 4.36 -15.35 5.50
N GLU A 18 5.00 -14.82 6.54
CA GLU A 18 4.40 -14.74 7.88
C GLU A 18 3.34 -13.62 8.00
N VAL A 19 3.56 -12.46 7.35
CA VAL A 19 2.60 -11.35 7.43
C VAL A 19 1.36 -11.59 6.56
N THR A 20 1.50 -12.29 5.41
CA THR A 20 0.37 -12.66 4.57
C THR A 20 -0.50 -13.72 5.25
N ALA A 21 0.12 -14.72 5.89
CA ALA A 21 -0.61 -15.70 6.69
C ALA A 21 -1.43 -15.02 7.80
N SER A 22 -0.86 -14.01 8.45
CA SER A 22 -1.53 -13.18 9.46
C SER A 22 -2.73 -12.43 8.87
N ALA A 23 -2.54 -11.74 7.75
CA ALA A 23 -3.58 -10.99 7.06
C ALA A 23 -4.73 -11.89 6.58
N ALA A 24 -4.41 -13.04 5.99
CA ALA A 24 -5.37 -14.03 5.52
C ALA A 24 -6.24 -14.58 6.66
N ARG A 25 -5.65 -14.90 7.80
CA ARG A 25 -6.38 -15.38 9.00
C ARG A 25 -7.31 -14.32 9.58
N VAL A 26 -6.84 -13.08 9.71
CA VAL A 26 -7.67 -11.97 10.21
C VAL A 26 -8.82 -11.69 9.25
N LEU A 27 -8.55 -11.63 7.94
CA LEU A 27 -9.58 -11.44 6.91
C LEU A 27 -10.64 -12.55 6.97
N THR A 28 -10.20 -13.81 7.05
CA THR A 28 -11.11 -14.96 7.15
C THR A 28 -11.99 -14.85 8.40
N ALA A 29 -11.40 -14.60 9.57
CA ALA A 29 -12.16 -14.46 10.82
C ALA A 29 -13.19 -13.31 10.76
N ALA A 30 -12.82 -12.18 10.15
CA ALA A 30 -13.72 -11.04 10.00
C ALA A 30 -14.84 -11.33 8.98
N CYS A 31 -14.54 -11.99 7.87
CA CYS A 31 -15.51 -12.37 6.84
C CYS A 31 -16.49 -13.46 7.35
N ASP A 32 -16.00 -14.49 8.02
CA ASP A 32 -16.82 -15.52 8.64
C ASP A 32 -17.81 -14.90 9.62
N ALA A 33 -17.30 -13.94 10.35
CA ALA A 33 -18.06 -13.16 11.28
C ALA A 33 -19.17 -12.34 10.60
N ALA A 34 -19.00 -11.88 9.37
CA ALA A 34 -19.99 -11.15 8.56
C ALA A 34 -20.83 -12.08 7.65
N GLY A 35 -20.60 -13.40 7.67
CA GLY A 35 -21.29 -14.37 6.81
C GLY A 35 -20.85 -14.31 5.34
N ILE A 36 -19.64 -13.80 5.06
CA ILE A 36 -19.03 -13.76 3.74
C ILE A 36 -18.13 -14.99 3.56
N GLU A 37 -18.46 -15.84 2.60
CA GLU A 37 -17.65 -17.02 2.30
C GLU A 37 -16.45 -16.64 1.43
N LEU A 38 -15.23 -16.95 1.91
CA LEU A 38 -13.99 -16.76 1.17
C LEU A 38 -13.43 -18.07 0.61
N GLN A 39 -12.76 -17.96 -0.53
CA GLN A 39 -11.82 -18.96 -1.03
C GLN A 39 -10.47 -18.28 -1.18
N LEU A 40 -9.48 -18.75 -0.42
CA LEU A 40 -8.11 -18.28 -0.50
C LEU A 40 -7.30 -19.31 -1.28
N ASP A 41 -6.84 -18.94 -2.47
CA ASP A 41 -6.01 -19.80 -3.31
C ASP A 41 -4.58 -19.26 -3.30
N GLU A 42 -3.63 -20.03 -2.77
CA GLU A 42 -2.22 -19.64 -2.66
C GLU A 42 -1.45 -20.00 -3.92
N TYR A 43 -0.61 -19.07 -4.36
CA TYR A 43 0.24 -19.22 -5.55
C TYR A 43 1.68 -18.80 -5.26
N SER A 44 2.63 -19.48 -5.89
CA SER A 44 4.05 -19.13 -5.83
C SER A 44 4.32 -17.83 -6.60
N PHE A 45 5.09 -16.94 -5.98
CA PHE A 45 5.45 -15.64 -6.55
C PHE A 45 6.74 -15.12 -5.92
N GLY A 46 7.49 -14.27 -6.64
CA GLY A 46 8.69 -13.60 -6.12
C GLY A 46 9.99 -14.33 -6.39
N THR A 47 11.02 -13.98 -5.62
CA THR A 47 12.39 -14.44 -5.83
C THR A 47 12.57 -15.95 -5.57
N ASP A 48 11.99 -16.46 -4.51
CA ASP A 48 12.02 -17.90 -4.20
C ASP A 48 11.33 -18.70 -5.31
N CYS A 49 10.23 -18.18 -5.87
CA CYS A 49 9.58 -18.76 -7.02
C CYS A 49 10.49 -18.75 -8.26
N TYR A 50 11.21 -17.66 -8.51
CA TYR A 50 12.18 -17.55 -9.60
C TYR A 50 13.29 -18.62 -9.47
N HIS A 51 13.87 -18.76 -8.29
CA HIS A 51 14.90 -19.77 -8.06
C HIS A 51 14.40 -21.20 -8.26
N ALA A 52 13.15 -21.47 -7.90
CA ALA A 52 12.54 -22.80 -8.04
C ALA A 52 12.08 -23.12 -9.48
N ASN A 53 11.61 -22.12 -10.21
CA ASN A 53 10.86 -22.33 -11.46
C ASN A 53 11.42 -21.58 -12.68
N GLY A 54 12.47 -20.74 -12.51
CA GLY A 54 13.03 -19.90 -13.57
C GLY A 54 12.19 -18.69 -13.94
N THR A 55 11.11 -18.41 -13.19
CA THR A 55 10.25 -17.23 -13.35
C THR A 55 9.68 -16.80 -12.00
N ALA A 56 9.66 -15.49 -11.74
CA ALA A 56 9.06 -14.92 -10.53
C ALA A 56 7.52 -14.86 -10.60
N PHE A 57 6.95 -14.94 -11.79
CA PHE A 57 5.50 -14.87 -12.04
C PHE A 57 5.07 -15.94 -13.03
N PRO A 58 4.91 -17.21 -12.60
CA PRO A 58 4.45 -18.31 -13.46
C PRO A 58 3.06 -18.07 -14.06
N ASP A 59 2.80 -18.68 -15.24
CA ASP A 59 1.50 -18.56 -15.90
C ASP A 59 0.33 -19.02 -15.01
N VAL A 60 0.50 -20.09 -14.25
CA VAL A 60 -0.53 -20.57 -13.30
C VAL A 60 -0.87 -19.51 -12.25
N THR A 61 0.11 -18.78 -11.74
CA THR A 61 -0.09 -17.66 -10.80
C THR A 61 -0.79 -16.51 -11.48
N ARG A 62 -0.38 -16.17 -12.71
CA ARG A 62 -1.02 -15.11 -13.51
C ARG A 62 -2.50 -15.42 -13.77
N GLU A 63 -2.81 -16.62 -14.21
CA GLU A 63 -4.18 -17.06 -14.44
C GLU A 63 -5.01 -17.05 -13.17
N GLY A 64 -4.43 -17.51 -12.05
CA GLY A 64 -5.06 -17.47 -10.73
C GLY A 64 -5.39 -16.05 -10.28
N CYS A 65 -4.44 -15.12 -10.43
CA CYS A 65 -4.67 -13.71 -10.11
C CYS A 65 -5.78 -13.09 -10.98
N LEU A 66 -5.75 -13.33 -12.28
CA LEU A 66 -6.76 -12.79 -13.22
C LEU A 66 -8.17 -13.36 -12.98
N ALA A 67 -8.27 -14.59 -12.44
CA ALA A 67 -9.54 -15.25 -12.14
C ALA A 67 -10.08 -14.97 -10.73
N ALA A 68 -9.34 -14.25 -9.91
CA ALA A 68 -9.73 -13.89 -8.54
C ALA A 68 -10.58 -12.61 -8.49
N ASP A 69 -11.28 -12.37 -7.37
CA ASP A 69 -11.94 -11.09 -7.08
C ASP A 69 -10.92 -10.03 -6.61
N ALA A 70 -9.83 -10.49 -5.98
CA ALA A 70 -8.72 -9.64 -5.52
C ALA A 70 -7.44 -10.46 -5.34
N VAL A 71 -6.30 -9.76 -5.26
CA VAL A 71 -4.98 -10.35 -4.98
C VAL A 71 -4.45 -9.77 -3.67
N LEU A 72 -3.98 -10.64 -2.76
CA LEU A 72 -3.29 -10.26 -1.52
C LEU A 72 -1.85 -10.75 -1.59
N LEU A 73 -0.89 -9.82 -1.56
CA LEU A 73 0.54 -10.12 -1.56
C LEU A 73 1.16 -9.81 -0.20
N GLY A 74 2.17 -10.59 0.17
CA GLY A 74 2.99 -10.29 1.34
C GLY A 74 4.10 -9.30 1.04
N ALA A 75 5.19 -9.78 0.49
CA ALA A 75 6.32 -8.95 0.09
C ALA A 75 7.16 -9.69 -0.95
N VAL A 76 7.96 -8.94 -1.71
CA VAL A 76 8.96 -9.51 -2.62
C VAL A 76 10.31 -8.86 -2.39
N GLY A 77 11.38 -9.60 -2.66
CA GLY A 77 12.73 -9.10 -2.60
C GLY A 77 13.73 -10.14 -2.04
N SER A 78 14.98 -10.03 -2.47
CA SER A 78 16.06 -10.92 -2.09
C SER A 78 17.22 -10.16 -1.45
N ALA A 79 17.98 -10.86 -0.58
CA ALA A 79 19.23 -10.37 -0.04
C ALA A 79 20.34 -10.22 -1.11
N ASN A 80 20.21 -10.91 -2.24
CA ASN A 80 21.10 -10.76 -3.39
C ASN A 80 20.55 -9.69 -4.33
N PRO A 81 21.30 -8.62 -4.64
CA PRO A 81 20.86 -7.54 -5.51
C PRO A 81 20.89 -7.99 -7.00
N VAL A 82 20.05 -8.94 -7.36
CA VAL A 82 19.78 -9.30 -8.74
C VAL A 82 18.40 -8.74 -9.06
N ASN A 83 18.31 -7.89 -10.08
CA ASN A 83 17.08 -7.16 -10.50
C ASN A 83 15.88 -8.05 -10.88
N HIS A 84 15.82 -9.27 -10.42
CA HIS A 84 14.73 -10.22 -10.71
C HIS A 84 13.51 -10.01 -9.80
N ASP A 85 13.67 -9.39 -8.65
CA ASP A 85 12.65 -9.19 -7.63
C ASP A 85 11.56 -8.25 -8.12
N GLU A 86 11.99 -7.19 -8.82
CA GLU A 86 11.10 -6.17 -9.36
C GLU A 86 10.35 -6.64 -10.62
N LEU A 87 10.94 -7.54 -11.40
CA LEU A 87 10.34 -8.02 -12.64
C LEU A 87 9.01 -8.74 -12.37
N GLY A 88 8.92 -9.57 -11.35
CA GLY A 88 7.69 -10.24 -10.98
C GLY A 88 6.59 -9.27 -10.59
N LEU A 89 6.90 -8.26 -9.78
CA LEU A 89 5.95 -7.26 -9.31
C LEU A 89 5.48 -6.32 -10.42
N LEU A 90 6.38 -5.85 -11.27
CA LEU A 90 6.05 -5.02 -12.43
C LEU A 90 5.19 -5.79 -13.43
N ASP A 91 5.51 -7.07 -13.68
CA ASP A 91 4.73 -7.94 -14.55
C ASP A 91 3.32 -8.20 -14.00
N LEU A 92 3.18 -8.40 -12.69
CA LEU A 92 1.88 -8.53 -12.02
C LEU A 92 1.05 -7.25 -12.18
N ARG A 93 1.63 -6.08 -11.89
CA ARG A 93 0.97 -4.77 -12.04
C ARG A 93 0.50 -4.55 -13.48
N LYS A 94 1.34 -4.89 -14.46
CA LYS A 94 1.03 -4.81 -15.87
C LYS A 94 -0.07 -5.80 -16.29
N ALA A 95 0.00 -7.06 -15.84
CA ALA A 95 -1.00 -8.08 -16.14
C ALA A 95 -2.39 -7.71 -15.60
N LEU A 96 -2.47 -7.08 -14.42
CA LEU A 96 -3.71 -6.62 -13.81
C LEU A 96 -4.15 -5.22 -14.29
N GLY A 97 -3.34 -4.54 -15.13
CA GLY A 97 -3.65 -3.20 -15.66
C GLY A 97 -3.72 -2.12 -14.57
N LEU A 98 -2.92 -2.24 -13.53
CA LEU A 98 -2.94 -1.33 -12.38
C LEU A 98 -2.24 -0.02 -12.73
N TYR A 99 -2.83 1.12 -12.32
CA TYR A 99 -2.27 2.45 -12.57
C TYR A 99 -2.27 3.40 -11.36
N ALA A 100 -3.05 3.10 -10.33
CA ALA A 100 -3.13 3.91 -9.12
C ALA A 100 -2.82 3.07 -7.88
N ASN A 101 -1.77 3.41 -7.15
CA ASN A 101 -1.46 2.82 -5.86
C ASN A 101 -1.86 3.80 -4.75
N ILE A 102 -2.70 3.36 -3.85
CA ILE A 102 -3.30 4.12 -2.78
C ILE A 102 -2.65 3.72 -1.46
N ARG A 103 -2.04 4.67 -0.79
CA ARG A 103 -1.32 4.50 0.49
C ARG A 103 -1.89 5.43 1.55
N PRO A 104 -2.82 4.99 2.40
CA PRO A 104 -3.33 5.78 3.51
C PRO A 104 -2.25 6.03 4.57
N ILE A 105 -2.18 7.25 5.08
CA ILE A 105 -1.30 7.66 6.18
C ILE A 105 -2.18 8.13 7.32
N THR A 106 -2.47 7.21 8.23
CA THR A 106 -3.34 7.45 9.39
C THR A 106 -2.67 6.91 10.65
N PRO A 107 -2.03 7.76 11.46
CA PRO A 107 -1.41 7.34 12.71
C PRO A 107 -2.42 6.75 13.69
N PHE A 108 -2.00 5.74 14.45
CA PHE A 108 -2.77 5.24 15.58
C PHE A 108 -2.41 6.04 16.84
N ALA A 109 -3.39 6.60 17.53
CA ALA A 109 -3.17 7.38 18.76
C ALA A 109 -2.43 6.57 19.83
N GLU A 110 -2.65 5.26 19.86
CA GLU A 110 -2.01 4.28 20.74
C GLU A 110 -0.49 4.17 20.52
N LEU A 111 0.02 4.68 19.38
CA LEU A 111 1.43 4.66 19.00
C LEU A 111 2.09 6.06 19.07
N SER A 112 1.42 7.06 19.59
CA SER A 112 1.96 8.42 19.66
C SER A 112 3.34 8.52 20.36
N GLY A 113 3.64 7.62 21.28
CA GLY A 113 4.96 7.52 21.93
C GLY A 113 5.99 6.66 21.18
N ALA A 114 5.60 5.97 20.09
CA ALA A 114 6.48 5.10 19.32
C ALA A 114 7.08 5.79 18.07
N THR A 115 6.65 7.01 17.76
CA THR A 115 7.17 7.82 16.66
C THR A 115 8.12 8.90 17.17
N PRO A 116 9.03 9.44 16.34
CA PRO A 116 9.91 10.54 16.71
C PRO A 116 9.18 11.89 16.76
N PHE A 117 7.90 11.94 16.46
CA PHE A 117 7.11 13.17 16.41
C PHE A 117 6.45 13.48 17.75
N ARG A 118 6.30 14.78 18.00
CA ARG A 118 5.46 15.23 19.11
C ARG A 118 4.00 14.93 18.80
N PRO A 119 3.17 14.56 19.80
CA PRO A 119 1.78 14.20 19.59
C PRO A 119 0.97 15.26 18.80
N GLU A 120 1.27 16.54 18.99
CA GLU A 120 0.57 17.65 18.33
C GLU A 120 0.81 17.67 16.80
N ILE A 121 1.89 17.05 16.32
CA ILE A 121 2.14 16.91 14.87
C ILE A 121 1.26 15.80 14.27
N LEU A 122 0.95 14.78 15.06
CA LEU A 122 0.18 13.61 14.63
C LEU A 122 -1.33 13.83 14.75
N ASP A 123 -1.74 14.82 15.53
CA ASP A 123 -3.16 15.10 15.74
C ASP A 123 -3.85 15.55 14.45
N GLY A 124 -4.95 14.86 14.11
CA GLY A 124 -5.71 15.11 12.88
C GLY A 124 -5.04 14.68 11.58
N VAL A 125 -3.94 13.92 11.63
CA VAL A 125 -3.30 13.38 10.43
C VAL A 125 -4.15 12.26 9.84
N ASP A 126 -4.70 12.50 8.66
CA ASP A 126 -5.46 11.55 7.86
C ASP A 126 -5.40 11.96 6.38
N PHE A 127 -4.36 11.54 5.69
CA PHE A 127 -4.21 11.81 4.27
C PHE A 127 -3.86 10.55 3.49
N VAL A 128 -3.98 10.63 2.16
CA VAL A 128 -3.73 9.51 1.26
C VAL A 128 -2.73 9.92 0.18
N ILE A 129 -1.73 9.08 -0.07
CA ILE A 129 -0.86 9.23 -1.24
C ILE A 129 -1.45 8.38 -2.37
N VAL A 130 -1.72 9.03 -3.51
CA VAL A 130 -2.15 8.44 -4.78
C VAL A 130 -0.96 8.46 -5.71
N ARG A 131 -0.26 7.32 -5.79
CA ARG A 131 0.95 7.11 -6.60
C ARG A 131 0.56 6.59 -7.97
N GLU A 132 0.99 7.26 -9.04
CA GLU A 132 0.91 6.71 -10.39
C GLU A 132 1.80 5.46 -10.47
N LEU A 133 1.30 4.37 -11.11
CA LEU A 133 1.93 3.05 -11.00
C LEU A 133 2.25 2.40 -12.36
N ALA A 134 1.87 3.02 -13.49
CA ALA A 134 1.94 2.38 -14.80
C ALA A 134 3.03 2.94 -15.74
N GLU A 135 3.56 4.11 -15.43
CA GLU A 135 4.57 4.81 -16.24
C GLU A 135 5.68 5.39 -15.35
N GLY A 136 6.52 6.22 -15.92
CA GLY A 136 7.60 6.89 -15.22
C GLY A 136 8.92 6.13 -15.31
N LEU A 137 9.81 6.40 -14.35
CA LEU A 137 11.19 5.92 -14.37
C LEU A 137 11.28 4.37 -14.33
N TYR A 138 10.37 3.68 -13.64
CA TYR A 138 10.40 2.23 -13.47
C TYR A 138 9.98 1.44 -14.73
N PHE A 139 9.40 2.13 -15.71
CA PHE A 139 8.87 1.53 -16.94
C PHE A 139 9.56 2.05 -18.21
N GLY A 140 10.52 2.97 -18.08
CA GLY A 140 11.33 3.47 -19.18
C GLY A 140 12.48 2.53 -19.54
N ASP A 141 13.22 2.90 -20.58
CA ASP A 141 14.42 2.19 -20.96
C ASP A 141 15.56 2.48 -19.98
N HIS A 142 16.26 1.43 -19.57
CA HIS A 142 17.43 1.48 -18.72
C HIS A 142 18.66 1.01 -19.50
N ALA A 143 19.72 1.80 -19.52
CA ALA A 143 20.96 1.45 -20.19
C ALA A 143 22.16 1.96 -19.39
N GLY A 144 23.23 1.20 -19.36
CA GLY A 144 24.46 1.61 -18.66
C GLY A 144 25.64 0.73 -18.94
N ASP A 145 26.81 1.30 -18.70
CA ASP A 145 28.12 0.63 -18.65
C ASP A 145 28.90 1.15 -17.43
N ASP A 146 30.17 0.81 -17.32
CA ASP A 146 31.04 1.21 -16.19
C ASP A 146 31.33 2.73 -16.15
N GLU A 147 31.04 3.48 -17.23
CA GLU A 147 31.33 4.91 -17.33
C GLU A 147 30.06 5.77 -17.35
N ARG A 148 28.93 5.24 -17.85
CA ARG A 148 27.67 5.99 -18.03
C ARG A 148 26.45 5.11 -17.86
N ALA A 149 25.47 5.64 -17.16
CA ALA A 149 24.14 5.04 -17.08
C ALA A 149 23.05 6.06 -17.37
N THR A 150 21.94 5.60 -17.94
CA THR A 150 20.74 6.40 -18.25
C THR A 150 19.49 5.62 -17.93
N ASP A 151 18.52 6.32 -17.34
CA ASP A 151 17.18 5.81 -17.08
C ASP A 151 16.18 6.78 -17.72
N GLU A 152 15.31 6.27 -18.60
CA GLU A 152 14.28 7.06 -19.21
C GLU A 152 13.10 7.22 -18.25
N CYS A 153 12.68 8.47 -18.05
CA CYS A 153 11.44 8.78 -17.35
C CYS A 153 10.43 9.34 -18.35
N PHE A 154 9.32 8.65 -18.59
CA PHE A 154 8.28 9.14 -19.48
C PHE A 154 6.91 9.12 -18.80
N TYR A 155 6.03 10.03 -19.22
CA TYR A 155 4.62 10.08 -18.87
C TYR A 155 3.79 10.50 -20.08
N THR A 156 2.72 9.78 -20.35
CA THR A 156 1.72 10.17 -21.34
C THR A 156 0.62 11.03 -20.68
N ARG A 157 0.00 11.92 -21.46
CA ARG A 157 -1.17 12.68 -20.99
C ARG A 157 -2.28 11.75 -20.49
N GLY A 158 -2.55 10.65 -21.19
CA GLY A 158 -3.60 9.69 -20.82
C GLY A 158 -3.36 9.01 -19.46
N ALA A 159 -2.10 8.66 -19.13
CA ALA A 159 -1.77 8.12 -17.81
C ALA A 159 -1.98 9.17 -16.71
N ILE A 160 -1.53 10.41 -16.95
CA ILE A 160 -1.72 11.51 -16.00
C ILE A 160 -3.20 11.84 -15.80
N GLU A 161 -4.02 11.82 -16.86
CA GLU A 161 -5.47 12.02 -16.74
C GLU A 161 -6.13 10.94 -15.88
N ARG A 162 -5.74 9.65 -16.04
CA ARG A 162 -6.29 8.56 -15.23
C ARG A 162 -6.02 8.77 -13.74
N ILE A 163 -4.79 9.11 -13.39
CA ILE A 163 -4.42 9.32 -11.99
C ILE A 163 -5.03 10.60 -11.42
N ALA A 164 -5.15 11.66 -12.22
CA ALA A 164 -5.83 12.89 -11.82
C ALA A 164 -7.31 12.65 -11.50
N ARG A 165 -8.01 11.84 -12.31
CA ARG A 165 -9.40 11.44 -12.06
C ARG A 165 -9.53 10.60 -10.80
N ALA A 166 -8.61 9.65 -10.57
CA ALA A 166 -8.61 8.85 -9.34
C ALA A 166 -8.42 9.72 -8.09
N ALA A 167 -7.46 10.64 -8.12
CA ALA A 167 -7.22 11.57 -7.02
C ALA A 167 -8.39 12.54 -6.79
N GLY A 168 -8.97 13.08 -7.87
CA GLY A 168 -10.13 13.99 -7.80
C GLY A 168 -11.38 13.31 -7.25
N ALA A 169 -11.67 12.08 -7.69
CA ALA A 169 -12.80 11.31 -7.17
C ALA A 169 -12.65 11.00 -5.68
N MET A 170 -11.46 10.55 -5.27
CA MET A 170 -11.16 10.27 -3.86
C MET A 170 -11.25 11.53 -2.99
N ALA A 171 -10.71 12.65 -3.46
CA ALA A 171 -10.77 13.90 -2.72
C ALA A 171 -12.21 14.43 -2.56
N ARG A 172 -13.03 14.30 -3.60
CA ARG A 172 -14.45 14.64 -3.57
C ARG A 172 -15.21 13.79 -2.54
N GLU A 173 -14.98 12.49 -2.52
CA GLU A 173 -15.59 11.56 -1.56
C GLU A 173 -15.18 11.88 -0.12
N ARG A 174 -13.90 12.18 0.10
CA ARG A 174 -13.34 12.52 1.41
C ARG A 174 -13.64 13.96 1.86
N GLY A 175 -14.11 14.83 0.96
CA GLY A 175 -14.34 16.25 1.24
C GLY A 175 -13.06 17.04 1.53
N VAL A 176 -11.94 16.69 0.86
CA VAL A 176 -10.62 17.30 1.07
C VAL A 176 -10.03 17.81 -0.24
N LYS A 177 -8.96 18.61 -0.15
CA LYS A 177 -8.22 19.09 -1.33
C LYS A 177 -7.30 18.02 -1.92
N VAL A 178 -6.88 18.22 -3.18
CA VAL A 178 -5.78 17.50 -3.83
C VAL A 178 -4.53 18.35 -3.85
N THR A 179 -3.43 17.80 -3.36
CA THR A 179 -2.08 18.35 -3.54
C THR A 179 -1.37 17.54 -4.64
N SER A 180 -1.26 18.12 -5.84
CA SER A 180 -0.54 17.52 -6.97
C SER A 180 0.95 17.82 -6.84
N VAL A 181 1.77 16.80 -6.69
CA VAL A 181 3.20 16.92 -6.38
C VAL A 181 4.06 16.60 -7.61
N ASP A 182 4.98 17.50 -7.92
CA ASP A 182 5.82 17.43 -9.11
C ASP A 182 7.20 18.10 -8.93
N LYS A 183 8.01 18.11 -9.98
CA LYS A 183 9.29 18.83 -10.08
C LYS A 183 9.32 19.72 -11.34
N VAL A 184 8.28 20.52 -11.52
CA VAL A 184 8.01 21.31 -12.73
C VAL A 184 9.13 22.27 -13.11
N ASN A 185 9.90 22.74 -12.14
CA ASN A 185 11.03 23.65 -12.38
C ASN A 185 12.22 22.97 -13.06
N VAL A 186 12.26 21.63 -13.15
CA VAL A 186 13.36 20.87 -13.75
C VAL A 186 12.86 19.93 -14.85
N LEU A 187 11.81 19.13 -14.59
CA LEU A 187 11.43 17.99 -15.42
C LEU A 187 10.34 18.36 -16.46
N SER A 188 10.54 17.94 -17.70
CA SER A 188 9.52 18.08 -18.75
C SER A 188 8.29 17.23 -18.48
N THR A 189 8.46 16.03 -17.93
CA THR A 189 7.37 15.16 -17.47
C THR A 189 6.51 15.85 -16.42
N SER A 190 7.11 16.57 -15.48
CA SER A 190 6.40 17.35 -14.45
C SER A 190 5.66 18.57 -15.03
N LYS A 191 6.14 19.16 -16.13
CA LYS A 191 5.39 20.21 -16.83
C LYS A 191 4.12 19.66 -17.45
N LEU A 192 4.20 18.51 -18.10
CA LEU A 192 3.04 17.80 -18.64
C LEU A 192 2.08 17.39 -17.52
N TRP A 193 2.61 16.83 -16.43
CA TRP A 193 1.85 16.44 -15.25
C TRP A 193 1.01 17.60 -14.72
N ARG A 194 1.63 18.73 -14.40
CA ARG A 194 0.94 19.90 -13.83
C ARG A 194 -0.12 20.46 -14.77
N ALA A 195 0.20 20.60 -16.06
CA ALA A 195 -0.74 21.09 -17.05
C ALA A 195 -1.97 20.17 -17.15
N THR A 196 -1.75 18.84 -17.21
CA THR A 196 -2.84 17.87 -17.31
C THR A 196 -3.71 17.84 -16.05
N PHE A 197 -3.12 17.86 -14.84
CA PHE A 197 -3.88 17.99 -13.60
C PHE A 197 -4.75 19.25 -13.59
N THR A 198 -4.19 20.40 -14.00
CA THR A 198 -4.94 21.66 -14.09
C THR A 198 -6.13 21.53 -15.04
N ASP A 199 -5.92 20.96 -16.24
CA ASP A 199 -6.97 20.79 -17.25
C ASP A 199 -8.10 19.87 -16.75
N VAL A 200 -7.75 18.72 -16.17
CA VAL A 200 -8.73 17.73 -15.62
C VAL A 200 -9.54 18.35 -14.48
N PHE A 201 -8.88 19.02 -13.55
CA PHE A 201 -9.59 19.60 -12.41
C PHE A 201 -10.49 20.77 -12.83
N ALA A 202 -10.05 21.63 -13.75
CA ALA A 202 -10.88 22.70 -14.25
C ALA A 202 -12.15 22.20 -14.96
N SER A 203 -12.07 21.04 -15.64
CA SER A 203 -13.20 20.51 -16.42
C SER A 203 -14.07 19.50 -15.69
N GLU A 204 -13.48 18.63 -14.84
CA GLU A 204 -14.18 17.48 -14.24
C GLU A 204 -14.38 17.60 -12.72
N PHE A 205 -13.54 18.40 -12.03
CA PHE A 205 -13.56 18.55 -10.57
C PHE A 205 -13.50 20.02 -10.12
N PRO A 206 -14.36 20.93 -10.68
CA PRO A 206 -14.32 22.36 -10.31
C PRO A 206 -14.74 22.61 -8.84
N ASP A 207 -15.31 21.62 -8.18
CA ASP A 207 -15.74 21.61 -6.78
C ASP A 207 -14.63 21.12 -5.82
N VAL A 208 -13.51 20.59 -6.33
CA VAL A 208 -12.39 20.10 -5.53
C VAL A 208 -11.21 21.07 -5.64
N GLU A 209 -10.72 21.54 -4.49
CA GLU A 209 -9.53 22.39 -4.45
C GLU A 209 -8.29 21.64 -4.95
N LEU A 210 -7.58 22.20 -5.93
CA LEU A 210 -6.31 21.69 -6.44
C LEU A 210 -5.17 22.62 -6.04
N GLU A 211 -4.20 22.10 -5.31
CA GLU A 211 -2.92 22.75 -5.01
C GLU A 211 -1.78 22.06 -5.74
N HIS A 212 -0.86 22.81 -6.36
CA HIS A 212 0.37 22.25 -6.90
C HIS A 212 1.55 22.52 -5.98
N MET A 213 2.31 21.48 -5.68
CA MET A 213 3.47 21.57 -4.79
C MET A 213 4.72 20.95 -5.42
N LEU A 214 5.88 21.56 -5.24
CA LEU A 214 7.14 20.91 -5.58
C LEU A 214 7.43 19.76 -4.61
N VAL A 215 8.00 18.66 -5.10
CA VAL A 215 8.32 17.48 -4.28
C VAL A 215 9.21 17.82 -3.08
N ASP A 216 10.14 18.75 -3.22
CA ASP A 216 11.00 19.23 -2.12
C ASP A 216 10.19 19.88 -1.00
N ALA A 217 9.19 20.68 -1.37
CA ALA A 217 8.29 21.32 -0.41
C ALA A 217 7.36 20.27 0.23
N MET A 218 6.89 19.29 -0.56
CA MET A 218 6.06 18.20 -0.05
C MET A 218 6.80 17.39 1.03
N ALA A 219 8.07 17.02 0.80
CA ALA A 219 8.90 16.33 1.79
C ALA A 219 9.02 17.11 3.11
N MET A 220 9.08 18.45 3.07
CA MET A 220 9.07 19.26 4.29
C MET A 220 7.69 19.33 4.95
N ILE A 221 6.63 19.52 4.15
CA ILE A 221 5.26 19.71 4.67
C ILE A 221 4.71 18.43 5.28
N SER A 222 5.01 17.26 4.68
CA SER A 222 4.63 15.95 5.23
C SER A 222 5.15 15.70 6.65
N ILE A 223 6.28 16.31 7.01
CA ILE A 223 6.88 16.23 8.35
C ILE A 223 6.40 17.36 9.27
N GLN A 224 6.29 18.59 8.75
CA GLN A 224 6.02 19.77 9.58
C GLN A 224 4.53 19.98 9.86
N ARG A 225 3.67 19.67 8.90
CA ARG A 225 2.22 19.95 8.96
C ARG A 225 1.41 18.85 8.23
N PRO A 226 1.61 17.56 8.57
CA PRO A 226 0.95 16.46 7.85
C PRO A 226 -0.58 16.55 7.88
N ALA A 227 -1.18 17.09 8.95
CA ALA A 227 -2.61 17.28 9.07
C ALA A 227 -3.21 18.31 8.07
N SER A 228 -2.37 19.08 7.35
CA SER A 228 -2.83 19.99 6.30
C SER A 228 -3.05 19.30 4.94
N LEU A 229 -2.67 18.04 4.81
CA LEU A 229 -2.76 17.24 3.61
C LEU A 229 -4.10 16.49 3.54
N GLY A 230 -4.61 16.30 2.33
CA GLY A 230 -5.82 15.52 2.08
C GLY A 230 -5.53 14.34 1.14
N VAL A 231 -5.61 14.55 -0.18
CA VAL A 231 -5.15 13.59 -1.19
C VAL A 231 -3.90 14.15 -1.85
N VAL A 232 -2.80 13.40 -1.78
CA VAL A 232 -1.52 13.75 -2.39
C VAL A 232 -1.32 12.90 -3.63
N ALA A 233 -1.38 13.50 -4.82
CA ALA A 233 -1.21 12.80 -6.08
C ALA A 233 0.19 13.07 -6.65
N THR A 234 0.91 12.03 -7.04
CA THR A 234 2.29 12.19 -7.53
C THR A 234 2.72 11.05 -8.46
N SER A 235 3.84 11.29 -9.15
CA SER A 235 4.48 10.33 -10.04
C SER A 235 4.99 9.10 -9.31
N ASN A 236 5.33 8.05 -10.05
CA ASN A 236 5.70 6.73 -9.53
C ASN A 236 6.84 6.83 -8.49
N MET A 237 8.01 7.28 -8.87
CA MET A 237 9.18 7.35 -7.99
C MET A 237 8.99 8.32 -6.81
N PHE A 238 8.39 9.49 -7.04
CA PHE A 238 8.13 10.43 -5.94
C PHE A 238 7.13 9.87 -4.94
N GLY A 239 6.11 9.16 -5.41
CA GLY A 239 5.11 8.52 -4.55
C GLY A 239 5.70 7.41 -3.69
N ASP A 240 6.67 6.68 -4.23
CA ASP A 240 7.42 5.67 -3.49
C ASP A 240 8.19 6.29 -2.32
N ILE A 241 9.07 7.23 -2.63
CA ILE A 241 9.94 7.88 -1.64
C ILE A 241 9.11 8.62 -0.57
N LEU A 242 8.12 9.41 -0.98
CA LEU A 242 7.29 10.19 -0.06
C LEU A 242 6.45 9.32 0.87
N SER A 243 5.93 8.19 0.38
CA SER A 243 5.14 7.31 1.25
C SER A 243 6.00 6.59 2.29
N ASP A 244 7.22 6.22 1.93
CA ASP A 244 8.16 5.62 2.87
C ASP A 244 8.59 6.64 3.94
N GLU A 245 8.87 7.88 3.55
CA GLU A 245 9.09 9.00 4.49
C GLU A 245 7.89 9.18 5.42
N CYS A 246 6.67 9.23 4.87
CA CYS A 246 5.44 9.41 5.64
C CYS A 246 5.11 8.21 6.55
N SER A 247 5.67 7.03 6.31
CA SER A 247 5.47 5.85 7.16
C SER A 247 5.87 6.10 8.61
N VAL A 248 6.85 6.95 8.82
CA VAL A 248 7.36 7.30 10.16
C VAL A 248 6.28 8.00 11.01
N LEU A 249 5.32 8.68 10.37
CA LEU A 249 4.16 9.27 11.07
C LEU A 249 3.27 8.19 11.71
N ALA A 250 3.14 7.05 11.03
CA ALA A 250 2.30 5.93 11.50
C ALA A 250 3.04 4.94 12.43
N GLY A 251 4.36 5.11 12.61
CA GLY A 251 5.19 4.21 13.42
C GLY A 251 6.22 3.40 12.63
N GLY A 252 6.20 3.49 11.30
CA GLY A 252 7.15 2.83 10.39
C GLY A 252 6.48 2.06 9.26
N LEU A 253 7.30 1.49 8.36
CA LEU A 253 6.84 0.77 7.17
C LEU A 253 5.93 -0.42 7.50
N GLY A 254 6.16 -1.12 8.61
CA GLY A 254 5.34 -2.25 9.05
C GLY A 254 3.89 -1.88 9.40
N MET A 255 3.57 -0.59 9.46
CA MET A 255 2.22 -0.09 9.76
C MET A 255 1.40 0.23 8.52
N LEU A 256 2.03 0.42 7.35
CA LEU A 256 1.34 0.98 6.20
C LEU A 256 0.75 -0.08 5.28
N PRO A 257 -0.56 -0.01 5.02
CA PRO A 257 -1.20 -0.76 3.95
C PRO A 257 -1.05 -0.06 2.61
N SER A 258 -1.28 -0.81 1.54
CA SER A 258 -1.55 -0.24 0.22
C SER A 258 -2.55 -1.06 -0.59
N GLY A 259 -3.23 -0.37 -1.52
CA GLY A 259 -4.07 -0.99 -2.54
C GLY A 259 -3.71 -0.42 -3.91
N SER A 260 -3.60 -1.27 -4.91
CA SER A 260 -3.35 -0.90 -6.29
C SER A 260 -4.57 -1.20 -7.15
N PHE A 261 -5.02 -0.20 -7.88
CA PHE A 261 -6.27 -0.19 -8.65
C PHE A 261 -6.01 0.08 -10.12
N GLY A 262 -6.85 -0.49 -11.00
CA GLY A 262 -6.67 -0.39 -12.44
C GLY A 262 -7.96 -0.38 -13.22
N ALA A 263 -7.88 -0.89 -14.46
CA ALA A 263 -9.02 -1.16 -15.33
C ALA A 263 -9.94 -2.25 -14.70
N PRO A 264 -11.13 -2.53 -15.27
CA PRO A 264 -11.97 -3.60 -14.75
C PRO A 264 -11.21 -4.91 -14.62
N GLY A 265 -10.99 -5.36 -13.40
CA GLY A 265 -10.21 -6.55 -13.05
C GLY A 265 -9.91 -6.60 -11.55
N PRO A 266 -9.18 -7.62 -11.10
CA PRO A 266 -8.78 -7.75 -9.71
C PRO A 266 -7.88 -6.60 -9.26
N SER A 267 -8.21 -6.00 -8.14
CA SER A 267 -7.30 -5.08 -7.45
C SER A 267 -6.29 -5.87 -6.61
N PHE A 268 -5.19 -5.23 -6.30
CA PHE A 268 -4.04 -5.83 -5.66
C PHE A 268 -3.72 -5.09 -4.35
N TYR A 269 -3.51 -5.85 -3.28
CA TYR A 269 -3.31 -5.32 -1.93
C TYR A 269 -2.04 -5.89 -1.32
N GLU A 270 -1.19 -5.03 -0.80
CA GLU A 270 0.09 -5.39 -0.20
C GLU A 270 0.48 -4.38 0.90
N PRO A 271 1.22 -4.79 1.94
CA PRO A 271 1.87 -3.82 2.83
C PRO A 271 2.94 -3.04 2.05
N VAL A 272 3.29 -1.85 2.55
CA VAL A 272 4.30 -0.99 1.90
C VAL A 272 5.73 -1.50 2.12
N HIS A 273 5.96 -2.24 3.22
CA HIS A 273 7.29 -2.79 3.55
C HIS A 273 7.76 -3.87 2.57
N GLY A 274 9.07 -4.03 2.42
CA GLY A 274 9.69 -5.11 1.64
C GLY A 274 9.78 -6.44 2.41
N SER A 275 10.59 -7.36 1.88
CA SER A 275 10.74 -8.74 2.36
C SER A 275 11.55 -8.91 3.65
N ALA A 276 12.33 -7.91 4.07
CA ALA A 276 13.18 -7.92 5.28
C ALA A 276 13.84 -9.28 5.54
N PRO A 277 14.73 -9.76 4.66
CA PRO A 277 15.27 -11.10 4.70
C PRO A 277 16.10 -11.40 5.97
N ASP A 278 16.60 -10.36 6.64
CA ASP A 278 17.37 -10.43 7.88
C ASP A 278 16.54 -10.90 9.10
N ILE A 279 15.21 -10.70 9.08
CA ILE A 279 14.32 -11.14 10.15
C ILE A 279 13.31 -12.23 9.70
N ALA A 280 13.38 -12.66 8.46
CA ALA A 280 12.49 -13.67 7.90
C ALA A 280 12.51 -14.99 8.71
N GLY A 281 11.33 -15.58 8.97
CA GLY A 281 11.17 -16.83 9.71
C GLY A 281 11.43 -16.73 11.21
N GLN A 282 11.70 -15.53 11.75
CA GLN A 282 11.92 -15.35 13.19
C GLN A 282 10.63 -15.09 13.97
N GLY A 283 9.49 -14.90 13.29
CA GLY A 283 8.21 -14.61 13.92
C GLY A 283 8.16 -13.27 14.66
N VAL A 284 8.96 -12.30 14.23
CA VAL A 284 9.06 -10.96 14.86
C VAL A 284 8.57 -9.84 13.96
N ALA A 285 8.22 -10.12 12.70
CA ALA A 285 7.74 -9.14 11.76
C ALA A 285 6.41 -8.53 12.21
N ASN A 286 6.23 -7.24 11.96
CA ASN A 286 4.98 -6.52 12.22
C ASN A 286 3.93 -6.90 11.15
N PRO A 287 2.80 -7.54 11.51
CA PRO A 287 1.79 -7.94 10.53
C PRO A 287 0.76 -6.85 10.23
N ILE A 288 0.83 -5.68 10.89
CA ILE A 288 -0.24 -4.67 10.86
C ILE A 288 -0.46 -4.14 9.45
N GLY A 289 0.60 -3.80 8.72
CA GLY A 289 0.48 -3.31 7.34
C GLY A 289 -0.24 -4.30 6.41
N ALA A 290 0.09 -5.59 6.51
CA ALA A 290 -0.58 -6.64 5.75
C ALA A 290 -2.05 -6.84 6.19
N ILE A 291 -2.33 -6.81 7.49
CA ILE A 291 -3.69 -6.89 8.04
C ILE A 291 -4.54 -5.71 7.59
N LEU A 292 -3.99 -4.50 7.60
CA LEU A 292 -4.69 -3.30 7.11
C LEU A 292 -4.86 -3.32 5.58
N SER A 293 -3.92 -3.92 4.83
CA SER A 293 -4.11 -4.16 3.38
C SER A 293 -5.28 -5.12 3.13
N ALA A 294 -5.46 -6.13 3.97
CA ALA A 294 -6.63 -6.99 3.92
C ALA A 294 -7.93 -6.24 4.31
N ALA A 295 -7.87 -5.23 5.18
CA ALA A 295 -9.00 -4.34 5.43
C ALA A 295 -9.36 -3.53 4.19
N MET A 296 -8.38 -2.95 3.47
CA MET A 296 -8.61 -2.28 2.18
C MET A 296 -9.21 -3.24 1.14
N LEU A 297 -8.75 -4.49 1.09
CA LEU A 297 -9.33 -5.53 0.24
C LEU A 297 -10.80 -5.76 0.55
N ALA A 298 -11.15 -5.85 1.83
CA ALA A 298 -12.54 -6.04 2.27
C ALA A 298 -13.44 -4.87 1.87
N GLU A 299 -12.97 -3.65 2.01
CA GLU A 299 -13.69 -2.44 1.63
C GLU A 299 -13.89 -2.34 0.12
N HIS A 300 -12.82 -2.39 -0.64
CA HIS A 300 -12.85 -2.02 -2.06
C HIS A 300 -13.20 -3.20 -2.99
N SER A 301 -12.75 -4.42 -2.71
CA SER A 301 -13.00 -5.59 -3.57
C SER A 301 -14.15 -6.47 -3.10
N LEU A 302 -14.33 -6.62 -1.77
CA LEU A 302 -15.49 -7.37 -1.26
C LEU A 302 -16.72 -6.48 -1.08
N GLY A 303 -16.56 -5.15 -1.08
CA GLY A 303 -17.63 -4.18 -0.87
C GLY A 303 -18.18 -4.18 0.55
N SER A 304 -17.38 -4.60 1.54
CA SER A 304 -17.79 -4.69 2.93
C SER A 304 -17.01 -3.73 3.83
N ILE A 305 -17.55 -2.52 3.99
CA ILE A 305 -17.03 -1.52 4.94
C ILE A 305 -17.08 -2.07 6.37
N GLU A 306 -18.08 -2.87 6.70
CA GLU A 306 -18.23 -3.49 8.02
C GLU A 306 -17.03 -4.40 8.37
N VAL A 307 -16.63 -5.27 7.44
CA VAL A 307 -15.47 -6.16 7.62
C VAL A 307 -14.18 -5.33 7.73
N ALA A 308 -14.00 -4.34 6.85
CA ALA A 308 -12.85 -3.46 6.90
C ALA A 308 -12.71 -2.75 8.24
N GLN A 309 -13.80 -2.16 8.71
CA GLN A 309 -13.86 -1.44 9.99
C GLN A 309 -13.60 -2.38 11.17
N ALA A 310 -14.15 -3.61 11.15
CA ALA A 310 -13.90 -4.61 12.19
C ALA A 310 -12.40 -4.94 12.27
N ILE A 311 -11.73 -5.15 11.14
CA ILE A 311 -10.29 -5.42 11.09
C ILE A 311 -9.50 -4.25 11.68
N VAL A 312 -9.76 -3.01 11.24
CA VAL A 312 -9.09 -1.80 11.75
C VAL A 312 -9.31 -1.65 13.27
N ASN A 313 -10.53 -1.88 13.75
CA ASN A 313 -10.84 -1.84 15.18
C ASN A 313 -10.15 -2.97 15.96
N GLY A 314 -10.00 -4.15 15.36
CA GLY A 314 -9.24 -5.25 15.93
C GLY A 314 -7.77 -4.89 16.15
N VAL A 315 -7.13 -4.27 15.15
CA VAL A 315 -5.76 -3.75 15.27
C VAL A 315 -5.68 -2.70 16.37
N ARG A 316 -6.61 -1.73 16.38
CA ARG A 316 -6.66 -0.69 17.42
C ARG A 316 -6.82 -1.29 18.82
N GLY A 317 -7.71 -2.27 18.98
CA GLY A 317 -7.92 -2.97 20.25
C GLY A 317 -6.66 -3.69 20.76
N ALA A 318 -5.94 -4.38 19.86
CA ALA A 318 -4.66 -5.02 20.20
C ALA A 318 -3.60 -3.99 20.61
N LEU A 319 -3.50 -2.84 19.91
CA LEU A 319 -2.61 -1.75 20.29
C LEU A 319 -3.01 -1.10 21.62
N ALA A 320 -4.31 -0.89 21.86
CA ALA A 320 -4.85 -0.32 23.10
C ALA A 320 -4.62 -1.21 24.32
N SER A 321 -4.55 -2.54 24.12
CA SER A 321 -4.16 -3.49 25.19
C SER A 321 -2.67 -3.44 25.56
N GLY A 322 -1.89 -2.58 24.89
CA GLY A 322 -0.46 -2.39 25.15
C GLY A 322 0.46 -3.33 24.37
N LEU A 323 -0.07 -4.17 23.46
CA LEU A 323 0.77 -5.03 22.63
C LEU A 323 1.51 -4.27 21.55
N ARG A 324 2.77 -4.62 21.32
CA ARG A 324 3.64 -4.02 20.31
C ARG A 324 4.48 -5.08 19.63
N THR A 325 4.73 -4.95 18.35
CA THR A 325 5.85 -5.63 17.72
C THR A 325 7.15 -4.86 17.99
N ARG A 326 8.28 -5.48 17.72
CA ARG A 326 9.60 -4.94 18.10
C ARG A 326 9.88 -3.56 17.49
N ASP A 327 9.46 -3.35 16.25
CA ASP A 327 9.67 -2.12 15.47
C ASP A 327 8.90 -0.91 16.03
N ILE A 328 7.74 -1.14 16.66
CA ILE A 328 6.86 -0.10 17.24
C ILE A 328 6.88 -0.07 18.77
N ALA A 329 7.86 -0.70 19.40
CA ALA A 329 7.97 -0.78 20.86
C ALA A 329 8.59 0.47 21.51
N GLY A 330 9.03 1.46 20.74
CA GLY A 330 9.78 2.63 21.22
C GLY A 330 9.07 3.51 22.25
N GLY A 331 7.74 3.41 22.35
CA GLY A 331 6.92 4.13 23.35
C GLY A 331 6.56 3.32 24.60
N GLY A 332 7.14 2.14 24.78
CA GLY A 332 6.75 1.18 25.82
C GLY A 332 5.67 0.21 25.34
N GLY A 333 5.22 -0.67 26.23
CA GLY A 333 4.26 -1.74 25.92
C GLY A 333 4.87 -3.12 26.04
N HIS A 334 4.06 -4.14 25.80
CA HIS A 334 4.46 -5.55 25.83
C HIS A 334 4.86 -6.01 24.43
N VAL A 335 6.14 -6.33 24.24
CA VAL A 335 6.66 -6.79 22.95
C VAL A 335 6.26 -8.23 22.70
N VAL A 336 5.61 -8.46 21.57
CA VAL A 336 5.15 -9.77 21.11
C VAL A 336 5.60 -10.05 19.68
N GLY A 337 5.60 -11.32 19.28
CA GLY A 337 5.86 -11.71 17.90
C GLY A 337 4.63 -11.59 16.99
N THR A 338 4.85 -11.85 15.71
CA THR A 338 3.86 -11.80 14.62
C THR A 338 2.59 -12.58 14.96
N GLU A 339 2.75 -13.85 15.37
CA GLU A 339 1.64 -14.74 15.68
C GLU A 339 0.79 -14.27 16.87
N ALA A 340 1.44 -13.86 17.96
CA ALA A 340 0.74 -13.41 19.16
C ALA A 340 -0.02 -12.09 18.91
N PHE A 341 0.54 -11.17 18.11
CA PHE A 341 -0.16 -9.97 17.72
C PHE A 341 -1.37 -10.27 16.83
N THR A 342 -1.21 -11.17 15.85
CA THR A 342 -2.30 -11.62 14.96
C THR A 342 -3.44 -12.24 15.77
N GLN A 343 -3.12 -13.11 16.73
CA GLN A 343 -4.10 -13.76 17.58
C GLN A 343 -4.88 -12.74 18.43
N ALA A 344 -4.18 -11.72 18.96
CA ALA A 344 -4.85 -10.65 19.71
C ALA A 344 -5.82 -9.86 18.83
N VAL A 345 -5.47 -9.56 17.57
CA VAL A 345 -6.39 -8.91 16.63
C VAL A 345 -7.66 -9.76 16.42
N ILE A 346 -7.52 -11.07 16.21
CA ILE A 346 -8.65 -11.99 16.02
C ILE A 346 -9.55 -12.04 17.28
N GLU A 347 -8.97 -12.03 18.47
CA GLU A 347 -9.73 -11.99 19.74
C GLU A 347 -10.54 -10.70 19.87
N GLN A 348 -10.01 -9.57 19.45
CA GLN A 348 -10.74 -8.28 19.41
C GLN A 348 -11.94 -8.32 18.45
N LEU A 349 -11.81 -8.99 17.28
CA LEU A 349 -12.95 -9.19 16.36
C LEU A 349 -14.11 -9.94 17.02
N SER A 350 -13.80 -10.91 17.89
CA SER A 350 -14.81 -11.71 18.59
C SER A 350 -15.45 -10.94 19.74
N ALA A 351 -14.68 -10.13 20.47
CA ALA A 351 -15.17 -9.37 21.63
C ALA A 351 -16.13 -8.23 21.25
N ALA A 352 -15.98 -7.64 20.08
CA ALA A 352 -16.85 -6.57 19.60
C ALA A 352 -18.29 -7.03 19.30
N ARG A 353 -18.58 -8.34 19.37
CA ARG A 353 -19.89 -8.95 19.10
C ARG A 353 -20.64 -9.40 20.35
N ALA A 354 -19.94 -9.52 21.48
CA ALA A 354 -20.53 -9.89 22.75
C ALA A 354 -21.07 -8.67 23.49
#